data_666764cb8d6d8c46c09d3d91ba6830eb
#
_entry.id   666764cb8d6d8c46c09d3d91ba6830eb
#
_cell.length_a   1.000
_cell.length_b   1.000
_cell.length_c   1.000
_cell.angle_alpha   90.00
_cell.angle_beta   90.00
_cell.angle_gamma   90.00
#
_symmetry.space_group_name_H-M   'P 1'
#
loop_
_entity.id
_entity.type
_entity.pdbx_description
1 polymer ?
#
loop_
_entity_poly.entity_id
_entity_poly.type
_entity_poly.pdbx_seq_one_letter_code
_entity_poly.pdbx_strand_id
1 'polypeptide(L)'
;LGVIGLELGQSLHRLGVDIVGIDMAESIGGISDPDVNKEAIQLIGKEFPLWLGTGAAISEGENGQLVVTAGDNSKSVDKVLVAIGRKPNLASLNLEAAGIELDDRGIPVYDRHTMQIGDSHIFIAGDVSGERPLLHEAGDEGRIAGHNAVSASITAFRRKTPLNITFSDPNVC
;
A
#
# COMPACT_ATOMS: atom_id res chain seq x y z
N LEU A 1 -5.62 -7.93 2.53
CA LEU A 1 -5.94 -6.92 3.56
C LEU A 1 -4.67 -6.20 3.97
N GLY A 2 -4.18 -5.32 3.08
CA GLY A 2 -3.11 -4.39 3.41
C GLY A 2 -3.56 -3.38 4.48
N VAL A 3 -2.65 -2.48 4.87
CA VAL A 3 -2.86 -1.48 5.94
C VAL A 3 -4.21 -0.76 5.79
N ILE A 4 -4.47 -0.14 4.63
CA ILE A 4 -5.70 0.63 4.39
C ILE A 4 -6.96 -0.24 4.50
N GLY A 5 -6.93 -1.44 3.90
CA GLY A 5 -8.08 -2.35 3.93
C GLY A 5 -8.40 -2.83 5.35
N LEU A 6 -7.37 -3.06 6.17
CA LEU A 6 -7.53 -3.49 7.55
C LEU A 6 -8.06 -2.36 8.44
N GLU A 7 -7.46 -1.16 8.36
CA GLU A 7 -7.88 0.00 9.14
C GLU A 7 -9.32 0.41 8.85
N LEU A 8 -9.69 0.52 7.57
CA LEU A 8 -11.04 0.87 7.18
C LEU A 8 -12.04 -0.26 7.46
N GLY A 9 -11.66 -1.52 7.25
CA GLY A 9 -12.52 -2.67 7.56
C GLY A 9 -12.89 -2.70 9.04
N GLN A 10 -11.90 -2.60 9.94
CA GLN A 10 -12.15 -2.59 11.38
C GLN A 10 -12.97 -1.36 11.80
N SER A 11 -12.66 -0.19 11.27
CA SER A 11 -13.40 1.03 11.58
C SER A 11 -14.87 0.94 11.18
N LEU A 12 -15.15 0.45 9.95
CA LEU A 12 -16.50 0.27 9.45
C LEU A 12 -17.26 -0.80 10.27
N HIS A 13 -16.60 -1.91 10.62
CA HIS A 13 -17.20 -2.93 11.46
C HIS A 13 -17.65 -2.34 12.82
N ARG A 14 -16.79 -1.57 13.46
CA ARG A 14 -17.09 -0.92 14.75
C ARG A 14 -18.16 0.17 14.67
N LEU A 15 -18.41 0.69 13.47
CA LEU A 15 -19.55 1.55 13.18
C LEU A 15 -20.86 0.76 12.88
N GLY A 16 -20.85 -0.56 12.98
CA GLY A 16 -22.00 -1.43 12.80
C GLY A 16 -22.21 -1.98 11.40
N VAL A 17 -21.22 -1.84 10.51
CA VAL A 17 -21.29 -2.44 9.17
C VAL A 17 -20.92 -3.92 9.26
N ASP A 18 -21.69 -4.79 8.59
CA ASP A 18 -21.37 -6.22 8.46
C ASP A 18 -20.28 -6.43 7.40
N ILE A 19 -19.05 -6.68 7.85
CA ILE A 19 -17.84 -6.75 7.05
C ILE A 19 -17.40 -8.20 6.82
N VAL A 20 -16.78 -8.46 5.67
CA VAL A 20 -15.87 -9.57 5.42
C VAL A 20 -14.59 -9.03 4.79
N GLY A 21 -13.44 -9.44 5.30
CA GLY A 21 -12.14 -9.08 4.75
C GLY A 21 -11.62 -10.19 3.83
N ILE A 22 -11.13 -9.84 2.63
CA ILE A 22 -10.65 -10.82 1.65
C ILE A 22 -9.26 -10.39 1.15
N ASP A 23 -8.32 -11.34 1.10
CA ASP A 23 -7.00 -11.10 0.51
C ASP A 23 -6.42 -12.37 -0.12
N MET A 24 -5.66 -12.19 -1.20
CA MET A 24 -4.86 -13.25 -1.81
C MET A 24 -3.69 -13.68 -0.92
N ALA A 25 -3.18 -12.77 -0.09
CA ALA A 25 -2.15 -13.07 0.89
C ALA A 25 -2.73 -13.81 2.11
N GLU A 26 -1.89 -14.62 2.74
CA GLU A 26 -2.19 -15.26 4.03
C GLU A 26 -1.86 -14.36 5.23
N SER A 27 -1.31 -13.16 4.96
CA SER A 27 -0.97 -12.15 5.98
C SER A 27 -1.87 -10.93 5.89
N ILE A 28 -2.01 -10.19 6.98
CA ILE A 28 -2.79 -8.96 7.08
C ILE A 28 -1.91 -7.79 7.51
N GLY A 29 -2.31 -6.55 7.20
CA GLY A 29 -1.65 -5.33 7.67
C GLY A 29 -0.21 -5.15 7.19
N GLY A 30 0.28 -5.95 6.23
CA GLY A 30 1.67 -5.93 5.79
C GLY A 30 2.65 -6.58 6.79
N ILE A 31 2.16 -7.40 7.70
CA ILE A 31 2.96 -8.10 8.72
C ILE A 31 3.81 -9.17 8.06
N SER A 32 5.12 -9.13 8.29
CA SER A 32 6.08 -10.12 7.76
C SER A 32 6.46 -11.20 8.77
N ASP A 33 6.33 -10.93 10.06
CA ASP A 33 6.60 -11.91 11.13
C ASP A 33 5.43 -12.89 11.23
N PRO A 34 5.66 -14.21 11.13
CA PRO A 34 4.58 -15.20 11.10
C PRO A 34 3.84 -15.35 12.44
N ASP A 35 4.53 -15.17 13.58
CA ASP A 35 3.91 -15.30 14.89
C ASP A 35 3.03 -14.07 15.19
N VAL A 36 3.52 -12.88 14.85
CA VAL A 36 2.75 -11.63 14.96
C VAL A 36 1.55 -11.66 14.03
N ASN A 37 1.72 -12.12 12.78
CA ASN A 37 0.62 -12.25 11.82
C ASN A 37 -0.47 -13.21 12.30
N LYS A 38 -0.07 -14.36 12.84
CA LYS A 38 -1.01 -15.33 13.40
C LYS A 38 -1.85 -14.74 14.53
N GLU A 39 -1.22 -14.02 15.44
CA GLU A 39 -1.92 -13.37 16.55
C GLU A 39 -2.85 -12.26 16.06
N ALA A 40 -2.40 -11.45 15.11
CA ALA A 40 -3.21 -10.39 14.50
C ALA A 40 -4.46 -10.96 13.81
N ILE A 41 -4.31 -12.05 13.04
CA ILE A 41 -5.44 -12.74 12.40
C ILE A 41 -6.43 -13.25 13.45
N GLN A 42 -5.94 -13.82 14.55
CA GLN A 42 -6.82 -14.30 15.62
C GLN A 42 -7.59 -13.18 16.30
N LEU A 43 -6.95 -12.04 16.53
CA LEU A 43 -7.57 -10.88 17.18
C LEU A 43 -8.61 -10.22 16.27
N ILE A 44 -8.24 -9.87 15.06
CA ILE A 44 -9.13 -9.22 14.08
C ILE A 44 -10.27 -10.17 13.67
N GLY A 45 -9.97 -11.45 13.51
CA GLY A 45 -10.95 -12.47 13.15
C GLY A 45 -12.06 -12.70 14.19
N LYS A 46 -11.90 -12.19 15.42
CA LYS A 46 -12.99 -12.14 16.42
C LYS A 46 -14.01 -11.04 16.14
N GLU A 47 -13.59 -10.00 15.41
CA GLU A 47 -14.49 -8.89 15.05
C GLU A 47 -15.27 -9.21 13.76
N PHE A 48 -14.59 -9.61 12.70
CA PHE A 48 -15.23 -9.95 11.42
C PHE A 48 -14.49 -11.07 10.67
N PRO A 49 -15.18 -11.82 9.79
CA PRO A 49 -14.57 -12.91 9.05
C PRO A 49 -13.44 -12.44 8.12
N LEU A 50 -12.35 -13.23 8.08
CA LEU A 50 -11.22 -13.04 7.19
C LEU A 50 -11.11 -14.24 6.24
N TRP A 51 -11.19 -14.00 4.94
CA TRP A 51 -11.00 -14.99 3.86
C TRP A 51 -9.66 -14.72 3.20
N LEU A 52 -8.62 -15.37 3.70
CA LEU A 52 -7.23 -15.17 3.29
C LEU A 52 -6.75 -16.28 2.36
N GLY A 53 -5.65 -16.02 1.64
CA GLY A 53 -5.04 -16.98 0.71
C GLY A 53 -5.88 -17.23 -0.56
N THR A 54 -6.83 -16.35 -0.88
CA THR A 54 -7.73 -16.53 -2.01
C THR A 54 -8.10 -15.20 -2.67
N GLY A 55 -8.25 -15.23 -3.99
CA GLY A 55 -8.70 -14.07 -4.76
C GLY A 55 -10.21 -13.88 -4.65
N ALA A 56 -10.63 -12.61 -4.64
CA ALA A 56 -12.05 -12.25 -4.70
C ALA A 56 -12.53 -12.13 -6.14
N ALA A 57 -13.73 -12.67 -6.43
CA ALA A 57 -14.50 -12.37 -7.63
C ALA A 57 -15.80 -11.67 -7.23
N ILE A 58 -16.24 -10.74 -8.06
CA ILE A 58 -17.46 -9.98 -7.86
C ILE A 58 -18.38 -10.23 -9.04
N SER A 59 -19.61 -10.58 -8.77
CA SER A 59 -20.66 -10.77 -9.77
C SER A 59 -21.94 -10.03 -9.36
N GLU A 60 -22.80 -9.79 -10.32
CA GLU A 60 -24.15 -9.31 -10.06
C GLU A 60 -25.05 -10.49 -9.75
N GLY A 61 -25.70 -10.46 -8.60
CA GLY A 61 -26.67 -11.43 -8.16
C GLY A 61 -28.10 -11.06 -8.59
N GLU A 62 -29.09 -11.79 -8.07
CA GLU A 62 -30.49 -11.47 -8.29
C GLU A 62 -30.84 -10.08 -7.73
N ASN A 63 -31.69 -9.34 -8.44
CA ASN A 63 -32.16 -7.99 -8.04
C ASN A 63 -31.05 -6.91 -7.95
N GLY A 64 -29.92 -7.08 -8.65
CA GLY A 64 -28.84 -6.08 -8.68
C GLY A 64 -27.98 -6.04 -7.41
N GLN A 65 -28.09 -7.03 -6.54
CA GLN A 65 -27.16 -7.20 -5.42
C GLN A 65 -25.79 -7.64 -5.92
N LEU A 66 -24.73 -7.22 -5.20
CA LEU A 66 -23.39 -7.72 -5.46
C LEU A 66 -23.16 -9.04 -4.70
N VAL A 67 -22.59 -10.01 -5.38
CA VAL A 67 -22.14 -11.26 -4.76
C VAL A 67 -20.63 -11.32 -4.85
N VAL A 68 -19.99 -11.44 -3.71
CA VAL A 68 -18.54 -11.62 -3.61
C VAL A 68 -18.25 -13.09 -3.30
N THR A 69 -17.36 -13.70 -4.08
CA THR A 69 -16.89 -15.08 -3.87
C THR A 69 -15.39 -15.11 -3.68
N ALA A 70 -14.91 -15.97 -2.79
CA ALA A 70 -13.48 -16.17 -2.53
C ALA A 70 -13.25 -17.61 -2.04
N GLY A 71 -12.60 -18.44 -2.85
CA GLY A 71 -12.52 -19.89 -2.64
C GLY A 71 -13.93 -20.49 -2.55
N ASP A 72 -14.19 -21.23 -1.48
CA ASP A 72 -15.49 -21.85 -1.21
C ASP A 72 -16.51 -20.91 -0.53
N ASN A 73 -16.08 -19.69 -0.22
CA ASN A 73 -16.93 -18.72 0.47
C ASN A 73 -17.67 -17.82 -0.51
N SER A 74 -18.90 -17.44 -0.14
CA SER A 74 -19.74 -16.51 -0.89
C SER A 74 -20.58 -15.66 0.05
N LYS A 75 -20.75 -14.37 -0.29
CA LYS A 75 -21.57 -13.42 0.47
C LYS A 75 -22.22 -12.40 -0.45
N SER A 76 -23.52 -12.16 -0.28
CA SER A 76 -24.20 -10.99 -0.86
C SER A 76 -23.84 -9.75 -0.05
N VAL A 77 -23.50 -8.67 -0.74
CA VAL A 77 -23.06 -7.40 -0.13
C VAL A 77 -23.69 -6.21 -0.83
N ASP A 78 -23.88 -5.12 -0.10
CA ASP A 78 -24.38 -3.86 -0.67
C ASP A 78 -23.27 -3.07 -1.37
N LYS A 79 -22.03 -3.16 -0.84
CA LYS A 79 -20.89 -2.39 -1.31
C LYS A 79 -19.60 -3.23 -1.21
N VAL A 80 -18.65 -2.92 -2.07
CA VAL A 80 -17.29 -3.47 -2.03
C VAL A 80 -16.30 -2.32 -1.86
N LEU A 81 -15.48 -2.39 -0.81
CA LEU A 81 -14.34 -1.52 -0.61
C LEU A 81 -13.11 -2.15 -1.27
N VAL A 82 -12.54 -1.47 -2.26
CA VAL A 82 -11.36 -1.95 -2.99
C VAL A 82 -10.12 -1.23 -2.47
N ALA A 83 -9.27 -1.94 -1.73
CA ALA A 83 -8.03 -1.44 -1.13
C ALA A 83 -6.83 -2.35 -1.50
N ILE A 84 -6.65 -2.61 -2.80
CA ILE A 84 -5.70 -3.58 -3.37
C ILE A 84 -4.35 -2.97 -3.79
N GLY A 85 -4.01 -1.80 -3.25
CA GLY A 85 -2.76 -1.11 -3.50
C GLY A 85 -2.91 0.18 -4.30
N ARG A 86 -1.78 0.81 -4.58
CA ARG A 86 -1.66 2.06 -5.33
C ARG A 86 -0.62 1.92 -6.41
N LYS A 87 -0.85 2.55 -7.55
CA LYS A 87 0.15 2.65 -8.64
C LYS A 87 0.66 4.08 -8.70
N PRO A 88 1.99 4.30 -8.88
CA PRO A 88 2.54 5.62 -9.16
C PRO A 88 1.88 6.25 -10.40
N ASN A 89 1.45 7.51 -10.29
CA ASN A 89 0.80 8.21 -11.40
C ASN A 89 1.83 8.98 -12.23
N LEU A 90 2.66 8.26 -12.98
CA LEU A 90 3.79 8.79 -13.76
C LEU A 90 3.55 8.76 -15.26
N ALA A 91 2.57 8.01 -15.75
CA ALA A 91 2.36 7.76 -17.18
C ALA A 91 2.16 9.03 -18.01
N SER A 92 1.56 10.09 -17.43
CA SER A 92 1.33 11.36 -18.12
C SER A 92 2.56 12.25 -18.25
N LEU A 93 3.66 11.92 -17.55
CA LEU A 93 4.87 12.75 -17.53
C LEU A 93 5.80 12.51 -18.72
N ASN A 94 5.53 11.48 -19.53
CA ASN A 94 6.34 11.13 -20.71
C ASN A 94 7.85 11.06 -20.39
N LEU A 95 8.18 10.34 -19.33
CA LEU A 95 9.55 10.27 -18.78
C LEU A 95 10.56 9.70 -19.75
N GLU A 96 10.15 8.81 -20.65
CA GLU A 96 11.00 8.25 -21.72
C GLU A 96 11.49 9.35 -22.68
N ALA A 97 10.66 10.36 -22.97
CA ALA A 97 11.08 11.49 -23.82
C ALA A 97 12.16 12.36 -23.14
N ALA A 98 12.29 12.28 -21.81
CA ALA A 98 13.37 12.91 -21.05
C ALA A 98 14.60 12.00 -20.92
N GLY A 99 14.62 10.82 -21.56
CA GLY A 99 15.71 9.84 -21.49
C GLY A 99 15.83 9.16 -20.12
N ILE A 100 14.72 9.13 -19.35
CA ILE A 100 14.70 8.52 -18.02
C ILE A 100 14.45 7.02 -18.14
N GLU A 101 15.33 6.23 -17.54
CA GLU A 101 15.18 4.78 -17.42
C GLU A 101 14.11 4.45 -16.37
N LEU A 102 13.19 3.54 -16.71
CA LEU A 102 12.13 3.06 -15.84
C LEU A 102 12.38 1.60 -15.46
N ASP A 103 12.00 1.23 -14.24
CA ASP A 103 11.97 -0.17 -13.79
C ASP A 103 10.76 -0.92 -14.37
N ASP A 104 10.67 -2.23 -14.09
CA ASP A 104 9.56 -3.10 -14.55
C ASP A 104 8.17 -2.64 -14.05
N ARG A 105 8.11 -1.76 -13.06
CA ARG A 105 6.87 -1.16 -12.52
C ARG A 105 6.56 0.20 -13.13
N GLY A 106 7.41 0.70 -14.05
CA GLY A 106 7.29 2.02 -14.68
C GLY A 106 7.73 3.15 -13.76
N ILE A 107 8.57 2.88 -12.77
CA ILE A 107 9.12 3.87 -11.83
C ILE A 107 10.53 4.24 -12.29
N PRO A 108 10.92 5.53 -12.27
CA PRO A 108 12.29 5.95 -12.58
C PRO A 108 13.33 5.24 -11.72
N VAL A 109 14.40 4.78 -12.34
CA VAL A 109 15.56 4.27 -11.60
C VAL A 109 16.27 5.44 -10.93
N TYR A 110 16.34 5.43 -9.62
CA TYR A 110 16.88 6.53 -8.80
C TYR A 110 17.74 6.01 -7.63
N ASP A 111 18.60 6.87 -7.11
CA ASP A 111 19.37 6.59 -5.91
C ASP A 111 18.58 7.02 -4.66
N ARG A 112 18.25 6.07 -3.80
CA ARG A 112 17.47 6.28 -2.57
C ARG A 112 18.16 7.19 -1.53
N HIS A 113 19.46 7.40 -1.62
CA HIS A 113 20.22 8.23 -0.70
C HIS A 113 20.34 9.68 -1.18
N THR A 114 20.17 9.92 -2.45
CA THR A 114 20.22 11.24 -3.09
C THR A 114 18.88 11.69 -3.64
N MET A 115 17.96 10.76 -3.85
CA MET A 115 16.68 10.92 -4.56
C MET A 115 16.84 11.35 -6.02
N GLN A 116 18.04 11.28 -6.60
CA GLN A 116 18.36 11.65 -7.96
C GLN A 116 18.02 10.52 -8.93
N ILE A 117 17.44 10.86 -10.08
CA ILE A 117 17.15 9.92 -11.16
C ILE A 117 18.37 9.86 -12.10
N GLY A 118 19.10 8.74 -12.05
CA GLY A 118 20.34 8.58 -12.81
C GLY A 118 21.31 9.75 -12.55
N ASP A 119 21.93 10.27 -13.60
CA ASP A 119 22.80 11.45 -13.56
C ASP A 119 22.07 12.74 -14.00
N SER A 120 20.73 12.73 -14.00
CA SER A 120 19.92 13.86 -14.44
C SER A 120 19.79 14.96 -13.36
N HIS A 121 19.18 16.08 -13.75
CA HIS A 121 18.79 17.15 -12.80
C HIS A 121 17.38 16.93 -12.23
N ILE A 122 16.85 15.71 -12.33
CA ILE A 122 15.51 15.36 -11.89
C ILE A 122 15.60 14.50 -10.63
N PHE A 123 14.74 14.82 -9.68
CA PHE A 123 14.64 14.13 -8.39
C PHE A 123 13.22 13.60 -8.19
N ILE A 124 13.10 12.50 -7.47
CA ILE A 124 11.83 11.85 -7.15
C ILE A 124 11.64 11.82 -5.63
N ALA A 125 10.40 11.98 -5.14
CA ALA A 125 10.11 11.88 -3.72
C ALA A 125 8.64 11.52 -3.47
N GLY A 126 8.39 10.84 -2.36
CA GLY A 126 7.05 10.46 -1.91
C GLY A 126 6.52 9.20 -2.58
N ASP A 127 5.21 9.02 -2.57
CA ASP A 127 4.54 7.79 -3.01
C ASP A 127 4.95 7.32 -4.42
N VAL A 128 5.35 8.26 -5.28
CA VAL A 128 5.78 7.95 -6.66
C VAL A 128 7.12 7.24 -6.73
N SER A 129 7.94 7.30 -5.66
CA SER A 129 9.19 6.54 -5.56
C SER A 129 8.95 5.03 -5.52
N GLY A 130 7.74 4.62 -5.14
CA GLY A 130 7.31 3.23 -5.06
C GLY A 130 7.99 2.41 -3.96
N GLU A 131 8.80 3.04 -3.10
CA GLU A 131 9.50 2.35 -2.01
C GLU A 131 8.59 2.19 -0.80
N ARG A 132 8.12 3.30 -0.23
CA ARG A 132 7.25 3.33 0.96
C ARG A 132 6.27 4.49 0.90
N PRO A 133 5.03 4.24 0.58
CA PRO A 133 4.03 5.28 0.43
C PRO A 133 3.47 5.72 1.80
N LEU A 134 4.34 6.34 2.61
CA LEU A 134 4.07 6.82 3.97
C LEU A 134 4.43 8.30 4.10
N LEU A 135 3.60 9.08 4.81
CA LEU A 135 3.74 10.52 4.93
C LEU A 135 5.12 10.96 5.47
N HIS A 136 5.63 10.30 6.49
CA HIS A 136 6.94 10.63 7.08
C HIS A 136 8.11 10.26 6.15
N GLU A 137 8.00 9.20 5.37
CA GLU A 137 8.98 8.83 4.33
C GLU A 137 8.96 9.87 3.20
N ALA A 138 7.77 10.24 2.71
CA ALA A 138 7.61 11.28 1.71
C ALA A 138 8.23 12.62 2.15
N GLY A 139 8.09 12.98 3.43
CA GLY A 139 8.71 14.18 4.00
C GLY A 139 10.24 14.09 4.04
N ASP A 140 10.81 12.96 4.40
CA ASP A 140 12.26 12.75 4.39
C ASP A 140 12.83 12.75 2.96
N GLU A 141 12.18 12.05 2.04
CA GLU A 141 12.55 12.02 0.62
C GLU A 141 12.49 13.42 0.00
N GLY A 142 11.39 14.15 0.24
CA GLY A 142 11.24 15.53 -0.24
C GLY A 142 12.32 16.46 0.28
N ARG A 143 12.75 16.31 1.54
CA ARG A 143 13.86 17.07 2.09
C ARG A 143 15.19 16.75 1.42
N ILE A 144 15.49 15.48 1.16
CA ILE A 144 16.70 15.02 0.45
C ILE A 144 16.68 15.53 -1.00
N ALA A 145 15.58 15.30 -1.72
CA ALA A 145 15.41 15.74 -3.10
C ALA A 145 15.55 17.27 -3.22
N GLY A 146 14.86 18.03 -2.35
CA GLY A 146 14.92 19.49 -2.36
C GLY A 146 16.30 20.06 -2.03
N HIS A 147 17.02 19.43 -1.07
CA HIS A 147 18.41 19.82 -0.78
C HIS A 147 19.30 19.62 -2.02
N ASN A 148 19.25 18.46 -2.63
CA ASN A 148 20.10 18.13 -3.77
C ASN A 148 19.74 18.91 -5.04
N ALA A 149 18.47 19.23 -5.24
CA ALA A 149 18.01 20.01 -6.39
C ALA A 149 18.57 21.43 -6.47
N VAL A 150 18.93 22.01 -5.30
CA VAL A 150 19.47 23.39 -5.22
C VAL A 150 20.97 23.44 -4.90
N SER A 151 21.59 22.28 -4.64
CA SER A 151 23.00 22.20 -4.25
C SER A 151 23.92 22.15 -5.47
N ALA A 152 25.12 22.74 -5.34
CA ALA A 152 26.16 22.65 -6.38
C ALA A 152 26.76 21.24 -6.51
N SER A 153 26.58 20.39 -5.51
CA SER A 153 27.03 18.99 -5.51
C SER A 153 25.99 18.09 -4.85
N ILE A 154 25.87 16.89 -5.37
CA ILE A 154 24.94 15.88 -4.83
C ILE A 154 25.49 15.31 -3.53
N THR A 155 24.64 15.26 -2.51
CA THR A 155 24.94 14.70 -1.20
C THR A 155 24.10 13.48 -0.92
N ALA A 156 24.74 12.36 -0.56
CA ALA A 156 24.06 11.17 -0.10
C ALA A 156 23.67 11.29 1.38
N PHE A 157 22.43 11.03 1.70
CA PHE A 157 21.91 11.04 3.06
C PHE A 157 21.65 9.64 3.59
N ARG A 158 21.96 9.42 4.87
CA ARG A 158 21.55 8.20 5.53
C ARG A 158 20.04 8.22 5.77
N ARG A 159 19.36 7.21 5.25
CA ARG A 159 17.92 7.04 5.50
C ARG A 159 17.68 6.59 6.95
N LYS A 160 16.58 7.05 7.50
CA LYS A 160 16.13 6.60 8.82
C LYS A 160 15.72 5.13 8.80
N THR A 161 15.69 4.50 9.97
CA THR A 161 15.11 3.17 10.12
C THR A 161 13.63 3.21 9.74
N PRO A 162 13.18 2.33 8.85
CA PRO A 162 11.79 2.29 8.45
C PRO A 162 10.87 2.00 9.62
N LEU A 163 9.77 2.72 9.68
CA LEU A 163 8.70 2.45 10.62
C LEU A 163 7.39 2.30 9.85
N ASN A 164 6.73 1.17 10.01
CA ASN A 164 5.43 0.88 9.43
C ASN A 164 4.43 0.62 10.55
N ILE A 165 3.31 1.31 10.53
CA ILE A 165 2.26 1.16 11.53
C ILE A 165 0.93 0.95 10.81
N THR A 166 0.21 -0.09 11.19
CA THR A 166 -1.20 -0.27 10.88
C THR A 166 -2.00 0.18 12.09
N PHE A 167 -2.79 1.24 11.93
CA PHE A 167 -3.61 1.84 12.99
C PHE A 167 -4.90 1.04 13.19
N SER A 168 -4.75 -0.23 13.47
CA SER A 168 -5.81 -1.11 13.94
C SER A 168 -5.88 -1.08 15.48
N ASP A 169 -6.79 -1.83 16.07
CA ASP A 169 -6.84 -2.04 17.52
C ASP A 169 -6.84 -3.55 17.81
N PRO A 170 -5.75 -4.09 18.37
CA PRO A 170 -4.50 -3.37 18.70
C PRO A 170 -3.73 -2.87 17.46
N ASN A 171 -2.93 -1.81 17.62
CA ASN A 171 -2.02 -1.35 16.58
C ASN A 171 -0.99 -2.43 16.26
N VAL A 172 -0.61 -2.51 14.98
CA VAL A 172 0.45 -3.41 14.52
C VAL A 172 1.60 -2.57 13.96
N CYS A 173 2.85 -2.82 14.43
CA CYS A 173 4.05 -2.13 14.01
C CYS A 173 5.27 -3.07 14.01
#